data_e51aa214b1b3a4bebc2835e996eef368
#
_entry.id   e51aa214b1b3a4bebc2835e996eef368
#
_cell.length_a   1.000
_cell.length_b   1.000
_cell.length_c   1.000
_cell.angle_alpha   90.00
_cell.angle_beta   90.00
_cell.angle_gamma   90.00
#
_symmetry.space_group_name_H-M   'P 1'
#
loop_
_entity.id
_entity.type
_entity.pdbx_description
1 polymer ?
#
loop_
_entity_poly.entity_id
_entity_poly.type
_entity_poly.pdbx_seq_one_letter_code
_entity_poly.pdbx_strand_id
1 'polypeptide(L)'
;MNLDHVSPKTVRLWAMVDSNVTYTFAIPPIAEGFIGLLYRVDHWLGGSAVLPAFDAIHMVFVCLFGVMVSVWVVARLVRPIGHFALVDGYGRIVVSALLLYFVLILGAPRVLLFFVFTEMLGSVAQLWAVYRKPDVAPPPVVAETRTRRAFKSTGFAKRKRRRVRAPSPH
;
A
#
# COMPACT_ATOMS: atom_id res chain seq x y z
N MET A 1 8.93 -3.68 13.32
CA MET A 1 7.46 -3.56 13.40
C MET A 1 6.87 -4.53 12.38
N ASN A 2 6.04 -5.48 12.82
CA ASN A 2 5.36 -6.39 11.89
C ASN A 2 4.10 -5.69 11.35
N LEU A 3 3.98 -5.57 10.02
CA LEU A 3 2.88 -4.91 9.31
C LEU A 3 2.08 -5.88 8.41
N ASP A 4 2.16 -7.19 8.68
CA ASP A 4 1.47 -8.23 7.89
C ASP A 4 -0.06 -8.13 7.99
N HIS A 5 -0.58 -7.41 8.99
CA HIS A 5 -2.01 -7.14 9.16
C HIS A 5 -2.55 -6.08 8.17
N VAL A 6 -1.68 -5.28 7.55
CA VAL A 6 -2.09 -4.26 6.57
C VAL A 6 -2.53 -4.93 5.29
N SER A 7 -3.78 -4.69 4.89
CA SER A 7 -4.33 -5.30 3.69
C SER A 7 -3.57 -4.89 2.42
N PRO A 8 -3.11 -5.83 1.60
CA PRO A 8 -2.53 -5.52 0.29
C PRO A 8 -3.46 -4.71 -0.62
N LYS A 9 -4.77 -4.83 -0.44
CA LYS A 9 -5.77 -4.05 -1.19
C LYS A 9 -5.66 -2.55 -0.90
N THR A 10 -5.39 -2.16 0.35
CA THR A 10 -5.20 -0.76 0.73
C THR A 10 -4.00 -0.15 0.01
N VAL A 11 -2.85 -0.85 0.00
CA VAL A 11 -1.64 -0.40 -0.69
C VAL A 11 -1.87 -0.25 -2.19
N ARG A 12 -2.50 -1.25 -2.83
CA ARG A 12 -2.82 -1.21 -4.26
C ARG A 12 -3.80 -0.11 -4.62
N LEU A 13 -4.86 0.08 -3.82
CA LEU A 13 -5.85 1.13 -4.06
C LEU A 13 -5.19 2.50 -4.18
N TRP A 14 -4.37 2.87 -3.20
CA TRP A 14 -3.70 4.17 -3.21
C TRP A 14 -2.63 4.26 -4.31
N ALA A 15 -1.93 3.18 -4.62
CA ALA A 15 -1.05 3.15 -5.78
C ALA A 15 -1.81 3.37 -7.10
N MET A 16 -3.03 2.82 -7.25
CA MET A 16 -3.88 3.05 -8.43
C MET A 16 -4.41 4.48 -8.49
N VAL A 17 -4.76 5.09 -7.35
CA VAL A 17 -5.15 6.51 -7.29
C VAL A 17 -4.00 7.38 -7.78
N ASP A 18 -2.79 7.17 -7.27
CA ASP A 18 -1.61 7.94 -7.66
C ASP A 18 -1.26 7.76 -9.15
N SER A 19 -1.43 6.57 -9.69
CA SER A 19 -1.09 6.27 -11.08
C SER A 19 -1.80 7.16 -12.10
N ASN A 20 -3.03 7.61 -11.79
CA ASN A 20 -3.82 8.45 -12.69
C ASN A 20 -3.18 9.82 -12.96
N VAL A 21 -2.40 10.34 -12.02
CA VAL A 21 -1.73 11.64 -12.16
C VAL A 21 -0.25 11.46 -12.50
N THR A 22 0.39 10.50 -11.89
CA THR A 22 1.86 10.35 -11.90
C THR A 22 2.42 10.08 -13.29
N TYR A 23 1.82 9.20 -14.05
CA TYR A 23 2.31 8.84 -15.38
C TYR A 23 2.26 10.00 -16.38
N THR A 24 1.38 10.98 -16.15
CA THR A 24 1.29 12.16 -17.01
C THR A 24 2.56 13.00 -16.97
N PHE A 25 3.25 13.03 -15.84
CA PHE A 25 4.50 13.79 -15.68
C PHE A 25 5.73 13.09 -16.27
N ALA A 26 5.67 11.80 -16.55
CA ALA A 26 6.81 11.06 -17.09
C ALA A 26 7.07 11.32 -18.59
N ILE A 27 6.11 11.91 -19.32
CA ILE A 27 6.15 12.11 -20.77
C ILE A 27 6.08 13.60 -21.07
N PRO A 28 7.14 14.23 -21.63
CA PRO A 28 7.23 15.69 -21.76
C PRO A 28 6.00 16.39 -22.35
N PRO A 29 5.47 16.03 -23.53
CA PRO A 29 4.32 16.74 -24.11
C PRO A 29 3.03 16.56 -23.29
N ILE A 30 2.89 15.43 -22.59
CA ILE A 30 1.74 15.19 -21.70
C ILE A 30 1.88 16.02 -20.43
N ALA A 31 3.09 16.10 -19.87
CA ALA A 31 3.39 16.91 -18.67
C ALA A 31 3.09 18.39 -18.92
N GLU A 32 3.56 18.94 -20.05
CA GLU A 32 3.26 20.33 -20.44
C GLU A 32 1.75 20.59 -20.57
N GLY A 33 1.05 19.70 -21.26
CA GLY A 33 -0.40 19.79 -21.42
C GLY A 33 -1.15 19.72 -20.10
N PHE A 34 -0.71 18.83 -19.19
CA PHE A 34 -1.30 18.68 -17.87
C PHE A 34 -1.05 19.89 -16.97
N ILE A 35 0.19 20.42 -16.95
CA ILE A 35 0.51 21.65 -16.23
C ILE A 35 -0.35 22.79 -16.76
N GLY A 36 -0.44 22.99 -18.08
CA GLY A 36 -1.30 24.00 -18.68
C GLY A 36 -2.78 23.83 -18.33
N LEU A 37 -3.26 22.58 -18.20
CA LEU A 37 -4.61 22.30 -17.73
C LEU A 37 -4.82 22.76 -16.28
N LEU A 38 -3.87 22.50 -15.38
CA LEU A 38 -3.97 22.93 -13.97
C LEU A 38 -4.13 24.44 -13.88
N TYR A 39 -3.36 25.23 -14.64
CA TYR A 39 -3.48 26.68 -14.65
C TYR A 39 -4.81 27.16 -15.25
N ARG A 40 -5.33 26.50 -16.28
CA ARG A 40 -6.67 26.82 -16.83
C ARG A 40 -7.77 26.54 -15.82
N VAL A 41 -7.70 25.43 -15.11
CA VAL A 41 -8.67 25.09 -14.05
C VAL A 41 -8.55 26.09 -12.90
N ASP A 42 -7.34 26.51 -12.52
CA ASP A 42 -7.13 27.53 -11.52
C ASP A 42 -7.82 28.85 -11.87
N HIS A 43 -7.64 29.33 -13.09
CA HIS A 43 -8.33 30.54 -13.58
C HIS A 43 -9.84 30.38 -13.58
N TRP A 44 -10.35 29.24 -14.01
CA TRP A 44 -11.79 28.96 -13.96
C TRP A 44 -12.34 28.98 -12.51
N LEU A 45 -11.54 28.57 -11.53
CA LEU A 45 -11.87 28.65 -10.09
C LEU A 45 -11.61 30.03 -9.48
N GLY A 46 -11.31 31.06 -10.28
CA GLY A 46 -11.02 32.41 -9.82
C GLY A 46 -9.60 32.60 -9.28
N GLY A 47 -8.67 31.70 -9.57
CA GLY A 47 -7.26 31.88 -9.31
C GLY A 47 -6.60 32.85 -10.30
N SER A 48 -5.46 33.40 -9.90
CA SER A 48 -4.69 34.37 -10.70
C SER A 48 -3.25 33.93 -10.97
N ALA A 49 -2.95 32.66 -10.74
CA ALA A 49 -1.60 32.14 -10.96
C ALA A 49 -1.22 32.19 -12.45
N VAL A 50 -0.05 32.69 -12.75
CA VAL A 50 0.47 32.82 -14.13
C VAL A 50 1.32 31.61 -14.45
N LEU A 51 1.04 30.97 -15.58
CA LEU A 51 1.84 29.85 -16.08
C LEU A 51 3.26 30.35 -16.38
N PRO A 52 4.29 29.85 -15.68
CA PRO A 52 5.67 30.25 -15.97
C PRO A 52 6.15 29.66 -17.29
N ALA A 53 7.12 30.31 -17.93
CA ALA A 53 7.83 29.70 -19.05
C ALA A 53 8.72 28.57 -18.52
N PHE A 54 8.46 27.36 -18.99
CA PHE A 54 9.30 26.19 -18.70
C PHE A 54 10.37 26.06 -19.78
N ASP A 55 11.64 26.10 -19.38
CA ASP A 55 12.74 25.72 -20.24
C ASP A 55 13.05 24.22 -20.17
N ALA A 56 13.98 23.76 -20.99
CA ALA A 56 14.31 22.35 -21.08
C ALA A 56 14.75 21.73 -19.74
N ILE A 57 15.47 22.48 -18.89
CA ILE A 57 15.94 21.96 -17.60
C ILE A 57 14.81 21.80 -16.62
N HIS A 58 13.85 22.71 -16.58
CA HIS A 58 12.65 22.54 -15.77
C HIS A 58 11.85 21.28 -16.17
N MET A 59 11.67 21.08 -17.48
CA MET A 59 10.98 19.89 -17.99
C MET A 59 11.72 18.59 -17.68
N VAL A 60 13.07 18.59 -17.70
CA VAL A 60 13.86 17.44 -17.25
C VAL A 60 13.50 17.07 -15.81
N PHE A 61 13.49 18.03 -14.87
CA PHE A 61 13.14 17.76 -13.48
C PHE A 61 11.70 17.27 -13.32
N VAL A 62 10.75 17.85 -14.04
CA VAL A 62 9.36 17.41 -14.03
C VAL A 62 9.24 15.94 -14.49
N CYS A 63 9.89 15.60 -15.60
CA CYS A 63 9.83 14.25 -16.16
C CYS A 63 10.59 13.23 -15.30
N LEU A 64 11.76 13.58 -14.76
CA LEU A 64 12.48 12.72 -13.82
C LEU A 64 11.65 12.45 -12.57
N PHE A 65 11.00 13.46 -12.01
CA PHE A 65 10.08 13.28 -10.91
C PHE A 65 8.94 12.32 -11.30
N GLY A 66 8.30 12.55 -12.44
CA GLY A 66 7.25 11.66 -12.98
C GLY A 66 7.70 10.21 -13.10
N VAL A 67 8.90 9.97 -13.63
CA VAL A 67 9.49 8.62 -13.73
C VAL A 67 9.74 8.02 -12.34
N MET A 68 10.34 8.78 -11.42
CA MET A 68 10.66 8.31 -10.05
C MET A 68 9.39 7.88 -9.31
N VAL A 69 8.34 8.71 -9.35
CA VAL A 69 7.07 8.39 -8.69
C VAL A 69 6.36 7.23 -9.41
N SER A 70 6.47 7.11 -10.74
CA SER A 70 5.95 5.96 -11.49
C SER A 70 6.61 4.64 -11.06
N VAL A 71 7.92 4.62 -10.86
CA VAL A 71 8.64 3.45 -10.31
C VAL A 71 8.12 3.10 -8.92
N TRP A 72 7.89 4.11 -8.06
CA TRP A 72 7.31 3.91 -6.74
C TRP A 72 5.89 3.32 -6.80
N VAL A 73 5.04 3.82 -7.70
CA VAL A 73 3.70 3.27 -7.94
C VAL A 73 3.77 1.81 -8.37
N VAL A 74 4.63 1.49 -9.35
CA VAL A 74 4.82 0.10 -9.83
C VAL A 74 5.28 -0.82 -8.69
N ALA A 75 6.22 -0.39 -7.86
CA ALA A 75 6.71 -1.18 -6.73
C ALA A 75 5.57 -1.55 -5.77
N ARG A 76 4.66 -0.60 -5.46
CA ARG A 76 3.48 -0.82 -4.61
C ARG A 76 2.43 -1.73 -5.26
N LEU A 77 2.26 -1.67 -6.57
CA LEU A 77 1.32 -2.52 -7.31
C LEU A 77 1.82 -3.97 -7.37
N VAL A 78 3.10 -4.16 -7.65
CA VAL A 78 3.72 -5.48 -7.79
C VAL A 78 3.88 -6.17 -6.43
N ARG A 79 4.35 -5.44 -5.42
CA ARG A 79 4.61 -5.99 -4.08
C ARG A 79 3.96 -5.16 -2.98
N PRO A 80 2.64 -5.27 -2.79
CA PRO A 80 1.87 -4.44 -1.86
C PRO A 80 2.06 -4.90 -0.41
N ILE A 81 3.18 -4.55 0.20
CA ILE A 81 3.50 -4.86 1.61
C ILE A 81 3.13 -3.69 2.53
N GLY A 82 2.81 -3.98 3.79
CA GLY A 82 2.38 -2.98 4.77
C GLY A 82 3.40 -1.88 5.04
N HIS A 83 4.70 -2.14 4.86
CA HIS A 83 5.75 -1.13 4.97
C HIS A 83 5.60 0.01 3.96
N PHE A 84 5.09 -0.28 2.77
CA PHE A 84 4.79 0.78 1.80
C PHE A 84 3.64 1.69 2.27
N ALA A 85 2.62 1.15 2.95
CA ALA A 85 1.57 1.98 3.52
C ALA A 85 2.10 2.93 4.60
N LEU A 86 3.07 2.47 5.41
CA LEU A 86 3.71 3.31 6.43
C LEU A 86 4.51 4.45 5.80
N VAL A 87 5.44 4.11 4.89
CA VAL A 87 6.32 5.11 4.24
C VAL A 87 5.51 6.10 3.41
N ASP A 88 4.56 5.60 2.63
CA ASP A 88 3.70 6.40 1.77
C ASP A 88 2.79 7.33 2.61
N GLY A 89 2.21 6.81 3.70
CA GLY A 89 1.37 7.60 4.59
C GLY A 89 2.08 8.81 5.17
N TYR A 90 3.32 8.66 5.64
CA TYR A 90 4.13 9.79 6.10
C TYR A 90 4.62 10.67 4.94
N GLY A 91 5.01 10.08 3.81
CA GLY A 91 5.41 10.81 2.62
C GLY A 91 4.34 11.78 2.15
N ARG A 92 3.07 11.36 2.17
CA ARG A 92 1.91 12.19 1.81
C ARG A 92 1.73 13.41 2.72
N ILE A 93 2.05 13.29 4.01
CA ILE A 93 2.04 14.46 4.93
C ILE A 93 3.08 15.49 4.47
N VAL A 94 4.28 15.03 4.13
CA VAL A 94 5.36 15.91 3.67
C VAL A 94 4.98 16.56 2.34
N VAL A 95 4.44 15.79 1.39
CA VAL A 95 3.95 16.32 0.09
C VAL A 95 2.84 17.35 0.32
N SER A 96 1.87 17.08 1.20
CA SER A 96 0.79 18.01 1.52
C SER A 96 1.32 19.32 2.11
N ALA A 97 2.28 19.24 3.04
CA ALA A 97 2.90 20.43 3.63
C ALA A 97 3.65 21.26 2.58
N LEU A 98 4.35 20.58 1.67
CA LEU A 98 5.06 21.25 0.56
C LEU A 98 4.07 21.92 -0.40
N LEU A 99 3.00 21.25 -0.81
CA LEU A 99 1.97 21.83 -1.67
C LEU A 99 1.30 23.04 -1.02
N LEU A 100 0.97 22.96 0.27
CA LEU A 100 0.42 24.08 1.03
C LEU A 100 1.38 25.27 1.06
N TYR A 101 2.66 25.03 1.28
CA TYR A 101 3.68 26.07 1.23
C TYR A 101 3.71 26.77 -0.13
N PHE A 102 3.72 26.00 -1.22
CA PHE A 102 3.73 26.58 -2.57
C PHE A 102 2.45 27.37 -2.87
N VAL A 103 1.29 26.89 -2.45
CA VAL A 103 0.02 27.59 -2.71
C VAL A 103 -0.12 28.84 -1.84
N LEU A 104 0.15 28.72 -0.53
CA LEU A 104 -0.15 29.79 0.42
C LEU A 104 0.94 30.88 0.48
N ILE A 105 2.20 30.49 0.25
CA ILE A 105 3.34 31.42 0.39
C ILE A 105 3.89 31.86 -0.97
N LEU A 106 3.97 30.92 -1.93
CA LEU A 106 4.58 31.22 -3.24
C LEU A 106 3.56 31.52 -4.35
N GLY A 107 2.26 31.48 -4.04
CA GLY A 107 1.20 31.84 -4.99
C GLY A 107 1.01 30.86 -6.14
N ALA A 108 1.35 29.58 -5.92
CA ALA A 108 1.08 28.52 -6.88
C ALA A 108 -0.44 28.33 -7.09
N PRO A 109 -0.89 27.69 -8.20
CA PRO A 109 -2.30 27.49 -8.51
C PRO A 109 -3.09 26.87 -7.36
N ARG A 110 -4.23 27.47 -7.00
CA ARG A 110 -5.09 27.02 -5.90
C ARG A 110 -5.69 25.63 -6.16
N VAL A 111 -5.81 25.22 -7.43
CA VAL A 111 -6.24 23.87 -7.80
C VAL A 111 -5.39 22.79 -7.13
N LEU A 112 -4.13 23.10 -6.76
CA LEU A 112 -3.26 22.18 -6.01
C LEU A 112 -3.80 21.83 -4.63
N LEU A 113 -4.72 22.60 -4.05
CA LEU A 113 -5.40 22.28 -2.80
C LEU A 113 -6.24 20.99 -2.93
N PHE A 114 -6.72 20.68 -4.13
CA PHE A 114 -7.36 19.39 -4.39
C PHE A 114 -6.39 18.21 -4.17
N PHE A 115 -5.14 18.36 -4.60
CA PHE A 115 -4.11 17.34 -4.35
C PHE A 115 -3.75 17.27 -2.86
N VAL A 116 -3.66 18.41 -2.15
CA VAL A 116 -3.48 18.39 -0.69
C VAL A 116 -4.57 17.57 -0.02
N PHE A 117 -5.83 17.76 -0.42
CA PHE A 117 -6.95 17.00 0.13
C PHE A 117 -6.81 15.49 -0.14
N THR A 118 -6.49 15.10 -1.39
CA THR A 118 -6.33 13.68 -1.75
C THR A 118 -5.13 13.04 -1.06
N GLU A 119 -4.01 13.76 -0.93
CA GLU A 119 -2.83 13.31 -0.19
C GLU A 119 -3.13 13.10 1.29
N MET A 120 -3.81 14.05 1.94
CA MET A 120 -4.19 13.90 3.35
C MET A 120 -5.17 12.75 3.56
N LEU A 121 -6.15 12.57 2.67
CA LEU A 121 -7.06 11.43 2.71
C LEU A 121 -6.31 10.10 2.59
N GLY A 122 -5.36 10.01 1.65
CA GLY A 122 -4.49 8.85 1.47
C GLY A 122 -3.60 8.58 2.68
N SER A 123 -3.02 9.62 3.25
CA SER A 123 -2.22 9.53 4.47
C SER A 123 -3.04 8.95 5.63
N VAL A 124 -4.19 9.55 5.93
CA VAL A 124 -5.08 9.10 7.02
C VAL A 124 -5.48 7.64 6.82
N ALA A 125 -5.93 7.26 5.62
CA ALA A 125 -6.36 5.90 5.34
C ALA A 125 -5.24 4.87 5.49
N GLN A 126 -4.03 5.19 5.03
CA GLN A 126 -2.89 4.27 5.09
C GLN A 126 -2.34 4.17 6.52
N LEU A 127 -2.16 5.29 7.23
CA LEU A 127 -1.70 5.28 8.62
C LEU A 127 -2.73 4.63 9.54
N TRP A 128 -4.03 4.85 9.30
CA TRP A 128 -5.08 4.12 10.00
C TRP A 128 -4.92 2.60 9.83
N ALA A 129 -4.72 2.13 8.59
CA ALA A 129 -4.52 0.71 8.33
C ALA A 129 -3.26 0.14 9.00
N VAL A 130 -2.21 0.96 9.12
CA VAL A 130 -0.94 0.60 9.79
C VAL A 130 -1.11 0.50 11.30
N TYR A 131 -1.79 1.47 11.93
CA TYR A 131 -1.89 1.57 13.40
C TYR A 131 -3.13 0.90 13.97
N ARG A 132 -4.08 0.51 13.13
CA ARG A 132 -5.23 -0.29 13.57
C ARG A 132 -4.73 -1.61 14.16
N LYS A 133 -5.19 -1.92 15.39
CA LYS A 133 -4.91 -3.23 16.00
C LYS A 133 -5.49 -4.32 15.10
N PRO A 134 -4.73 -5.40 14.82
CA PRO A 134 -5.30 -6.53 14.10
C PRO A 134 -6.49 -7.06 14.91
N ASP A 135 -7.61 -7.32 14.25
CA ASP A 135 -8.68 -8.10 14.84
C ASP A 135 -8.08 -9.48 15.13
N VAL A 136 -7.75 -9.72 16.40
CA VAL A 136 -7.28 -11.03 16.85
C VAL A 136 -8.46 -11.97 16.67
N ALA A 137 -8.50 -12.70 15.56
CA ALA A 137 -9.41 -13.82 15.44
C ALA A 137 -9.19 -14.71 16.67
N PRO A 138 -10.24 -15.06 17.41
CA PRO A 138 -10.08 -15.97 18.55
C PRO A 138 -9.31 -17.19 18.04
N PRO A 139 -8.31 -17.67 18.82
CA PRO A 139 -7.52 -18.81 18.39
C PRO A 139 -8.51 -19.90 17.98
N PRO A 140 -8.26 -20.60 16.85
CA PRO A 140 -9.15 -21.67 16.44
C PRO A 140 -9.31 -22.58 17.63
N VAL A 141 -10.56 -22.78 18.07
CA VAL A 141 -10.87 -23.72 19.14
C VAL A 141 -10.40 -25.07 18.58
N VAL A 142 -9.13 -25.38 18.87
CA VAL A 142 -8.55 -26.67 18.54
C VAL A 142 -9.46 -27.64 19.25
N ALA A 143 -10.25 -28.37 18.46
CA ALA A 143 -11.13 -29.41 18.97
C ALA A 143 -10.22 -30.50 19.57
N GLU A 144 -9.76 -30.26 20.78
CA GLU A 144 -8.90 -31.13 21.59
C GLU A 144 -9.61 -32.45 21.90
N THR A 145 -10.88 -32.55 21.49
CA THR A 145 -11.76 -33.67 21.79
C THR A 145 -11.60 -34.86 20.87
N ARG A 146 -10.90 -34.73 19.72
CA ARG A 146 -10.80 -35.86 18.78
C ARG A 146 -9.60 -36.76 19.00
N THR A 147 -8.51 -36.24 19.52
CA THR A 147 -7.27 -37.02 19.76
C THR A 147 -7.35 -37.89 21.03
N ARG A 148 -8.09 -37.46 22.06
CA ARG A 148 -8.26 -38.26 23.28
C ARG A 148 -9.16 -39.50 23.09
N ARG A 149 -10.11 -39.49 22.13
CA ARG A 149 -10.95 -40.66 21.83
C ARG A 149 -10.21 -41.70 21.00
N ALA A 150 -9.32 -41.29 20.09
CA ALA A 150 -8.54 -42.21 19.27
C ALA A 150 -7.49 -42.96 20.09
N PHE A 151 -6.90 -42.34 21.12
CA PHE A 151 -5.90 -42.99 21.97
C PHE A 151 -6.50 -44.01 22.97
N LYS A 152 -7.78 -43.89 23.32
CA LYS A 152 -8.45 -44.86 24.21
C LYS A 152 -8.95 -46.10 23.48
N SER A 153 -9.12 -46.10 22.14
CA SER A 153 -9.62 -47.24 21.40
C SER A 153 -8.53 -48.21 20.91
N THR A 154 -7.26 -47.83 20.92
CA THR A 154 -6.14 -48.68 20.48
C THR A 154 -5.45 -49.44 21.61
N GLY A 155 -5.83 -49.20 22.87
CA GLY A 155 -5.21 -49.78 24.07
C GLY A 155 -5.68 -51.19 24.45
N PHE A 156 -6.63 -51.80 23.74
CA PHE A 156 -7.18 -53.13 24.11
C PHE A 156 -7.20 -54.12 22.96
N ALA A 157 -6.10 -54.21 22.17
CA ALA A 157 -5.89 -55.31 21.26
C ALA A 157 -5.07 -56.41 21.97
N LYS A 158 -5.80 -57.33 22.51
CA LYS A 158 -5.41 -58.60 23.16
C LYS A 158 -4.15 -59.20 22.54
N ARG A 159 -3.07 -59.24 23.29
CA ARG A 159 -1.81 -59.94 23.02
C ARG A 159 -2.09 -61.45 23.08
N LYS A 160 -2.53 -62.07 21.97
CA LYS A 160 -2.68 -63.52 21.81
C LYS A 160 -1.28 -64.15 21.77
N ARG A 161 -0.83 -64.71 22.90
CA ARG A 161 0.41 -65.51 23.01
C ARG A 161 0.32 -66.69 22.03
N ARG A 162 1.12 -66.65 21.01
CA ARG A 162 1.41 -67.78 20.13
C ARG A 162 2.45 -68.65 20.85
N ARG A 163 2.00 -69.81 21.42
CA ARG A 163 2.92 -70.87 21.90
C ARG A 163 3.63 -71.48 20.68
N VAL A 164 4.91 -71.19 20.59
CA VAL A 164 5.81 -71.93 19.68
C VAL A 164 6.10 -73.28 20.31
N ARG A 165 5.66 -74.37 19.64
CA ARG A 165 5.98 -75.77 19.96
C ARG A 165 7.43 -76.03 19.56
N ALA A 166 8.22 -76.56 20.50
CA ALA A 166 9.57 -76.99 20.23
C ALA A 166 9.52 -78.38 19.47
N PRO A 167 10.42 -78.60 18.52
CA PRO A 167 10.58 -79.93 17.95
C PRO A 167 11.40 -80.85 18.86
N SER A 168 10.93 -82.08 19.00
CA SER A 168 11.59 -83.21 19.68
C SER A 168 12.75 -83.76 18.88
N PRO A 169 13.82 -84.28 19.52
CA PRO A 169 14.95 -84.90 18.86
C PRO A 169 14.71 -86.32 18.46
N HIS A 170 15.15 -86.74 17.26
CA HIS A 170 15.63 -88.03 16.88
C HIS A 170 16.80 -87.87 15.96
#